data_bc55747759899a419356fb07d0f5115b
#
_entry.id   bc55747759899a419356fb07d0f5115b
#
_cell.length_a   1.000
_cell.length_b   1.000
_cell.length_c   1.000
_cell.angle_alpha   90.00
_cell.angle_beta   90.00
_cell.angle_gamma   90.00
#
_symmetry.space_group_name_H-M   'P 1'
#
loop_
_entity.id
_entity.type
_entity.pdbx_description
1 polymer ?
#
loop_
_entity_poly.entity_id
_entity_poly.type
_entity_poly.pdbx_seq_one_letter_code
_entity_poly.pdbx_strand_id
1 'polypeptide(L)'
;MKITRQTSLRAGFTLVEMLVVIAIIVVLMGMSIKGIQLVLRIRDESKARTQITLLAAALDNYKATYGVYPPGDGSAESSTVLRTELYPAQGAVDGDKVFLSQLGQANSQGWGGTGPVLDPFKNIDSKTSARSAYRYRSPGVNNVSDFDLWSFGEDGVEGTGDDLTNWTK
;
A
#
# COMPACT_ATOMS: atom_id res chain seq x y z
N MET A 1 32.75 18.66 69.05
CA MET A 1 31.85 18.75 67.87
C MET A 1 31.68 17.35 67.31
N LYS A 2 30.49 16.69 67.59
CA LYS A 2 30.19 15.31 67.13
C LYS A 2 29.41 15.42 65.79
N ILE A 3 30.01 14.96 64.73
CA ILE A 3 29.38 14.89 63.42
C ILE A 3 28.65 13.54 63.32
N THR A 4 27.34 13.55 63.39
CA THR A 4 26.50 12.37 63.23
C THR A 4 26.30 12.13 61.72
N ARG A 5 26.92 11.09 61.15
CA ARG A 5 26.65 10.64 59.79
C ARG A 5 25.29 9.94 59.75
N GLN A 6 24.33 10.54 59.06
CA GLN A 6 23.10 9.85 58.73
C GLN A 6 23.39 8.89 57.54
N THR A 7 23.33 7.60 57.84
CA THR A 7 23.32 6.55 56.82
C THR A 7 21.92 6.45 56.23
N SER A 8 21.69 6.93 55.00
CA SER A 8 20.44 6.70 54.30
C SER A 8 20.37 5.21 53.89
N LEU A 9 19.40 4.51 54.48
CA LEU A 9 19.07 3.15 54.08
C LEU A 9 18.50 3.20 52.63
N ARG A 10 19.26 2.65 51.68
CA ARG A 10 18.76 2.43 50.32
C ARG A 10 17.78 1.26 50.41
N ALA A 11 16.50 1.53 50.22
CA ALA A 11 15.50 0.48 50.01
C ALA A 11 15.84 -0.29 48.72
N GLY A 12 16.13 -1.57 48.85
CA GLY A 12 16.29 -2.46 47.71
C GLY A 12 14.94 -2.93 47.21
N PHE A 13 14.81 -3.07 45.91
CA PHE A 13 13.57 -3.65 45.31
C PHE A 13 13.41 -5.12 45.74
N THR A 14 12.15 -5.49 46.05
CA THR A 14 11.82 -6.87 46.39
C THR A 14 11.67 -7.70 45.13
N LEU A 15 11.96 -9.00 45.21
CA LEU A 15 11.77 -9.93 44.10
C LEU A 15 10.30 -9.96 43.61
N VAL A 16 9.35 -9.79 44.53
CA VAL A 16 7.92 -9.74 44.23
C VAL A 16 7.54 -8.51 43.43
N GLU A 17 8.10 -7.32 43.75
CA GLU A 17 7.86 -6.10 42.97
C GLU A 17 8.34 -6.26 41.52
N MET A 18 9.52 -6.85 41.31
CA MET A 18 10.02 -7.12 39.97
C MET A 18 9.12 -8.11 39.21
N LEU A 19 8.61 -9.15 39.88
CA LEU A 19 7.74 -10.14 39.28
C LEU A 19 6.41 -9.53 38.81
N VAL A 20 5.82 -8.67 39.65
CA VAL A 20 4.57 -7.96 39.30
C VAL A 20 4.77 -7.03 38.13
N VAL A 21 5.88 -6.27 38.09
CA VAL A 21 6.19 -5.37 36.98
C VAL A 21 6.34 -6.14 35.65
N ILE A 22 7.09 -7.25 35.66
CA ILE A 22 7.26 -8.07 34.48
C ILE A 22 5.92 -8.65 34.00
N ALA A 23 5.07 -9.12 34.94
CA ALA A 23 3.74 -9.63 34.60
C ALA A 23 2.87 -8.58 33.91
N ILE A 24 2.84 -7.34 34.39
CA ILE A 24 2.11 -6.23 33.77
C ILE A 24 2.68 -5.91 32.38
N ILE A 25 3.98 -5.85 32.21
CA ILE A 25 4.63 -5.58 30.91
C ILE A 25 4.25 -6.64 29.88
N VAL A 26 4.29 -7.92 30.25
CA VAL A 26 3.90 -9.03 29.36
C VAL A 26 2.45 -8.93 28.90
N VAL A 27 1.53 -8.59 29.83
CA VAL A 27 0.11 -8.41 29.49
C VAL A 27 -0.08 -7.21 28.53
N LEU A 28 0.57 -6.08 28.80
CA LEU A 28 0.48 -4.89 27.95
C LEU A 28 1.10 -5.13 26.56
N MET A 29 2.23 -5.82 26.48
CA MET A 29 2.83 -6.21 25.19
C MET A 29 1.89 -7.10 24.37
N GLY A 30 1.24 -8.08 25.00
CA GLY A 30 0.30 -8.97 24.32
C GLY A 30 -0.89 -8.24 23.68
N MET A 31 -1.42 -7.22 24.34
CA MET A 31 -2.51 -6.39 23.81
C MET A 31 -2.06 -5.45 22.67
N SER A 32 -0.83 -4.96 22.73
CA SER A 32 -0.31 -3.97 21.77
C SER A 32 -0.10 -4.56 20.38
N ILE A 33 0.27 -5.84 20.24
CA ILE A 33 0.60 -6.47 18.94
C ILE A 33 -0.64 -6.54 18.03
N LYS A 34 -1.81 -6.90 18.54
CA LYS A 34 -3.05 -6.97 17.77
C LYS A 34 -3.52 -5.59 17.28
N GLY A 35 -3.34 -4.56 18.09
CA GLY A 35 -3.68 -3.18 17.71
C GLY A 35 -2.85 -2.65 16.55
N ILE A 36 -1.56 -2.95 16.52
CA ILE A 36 -0.65 -2.51 15.46
C ILE A 36 -1.03 -3.10 14.10
N GLN A 37 -1.38 -4.38 14.03
CA GLN A 37 -1.78 -5.05 12.78
C GLN A 37 -3.04 -4.41 12.19
N LEU A 38 -4.04 -4.09 13.00
CA LEU A 38 -5.25 -3.43 12.54
C LEU A 38 -4.97 -2.04 11.96
N VAL A 39 -4.11 -1.25 12.61
CA VAL A 39 -3.73 0.09 12.14
C VAL A 39 -2.98 0.01 10.79
N LEU A 40 -2.08 -0.96 10.64
CA LEU A 40 -1.35 -1.16 9.39
C LEU A 40 -2.29 -1.54 8.24
N ARG A 41 -3.27 -2.41 8.48
CA ARG A 41 -4.28 -2.79 7.49
C ARG A 41 -5.10 -1.58 7.03
N ILE A 42 -5.65 -0.80 7.97
CA ILE A 42 -6.45 0.41 7.64
C ILE A 42 -5.62 1.41 6.84
N ARG A 43 -4.35 1.57 7.20
CA ARG A 43 -3.42 2.44 6.46
C ARG A 43 -3.22 1.97 5.02
N ASP A 44 -2.96 0.69 4.82
CA ASP A 44 -2.67 0.14 3.50
C ASP A 44 -3.93 0.14 2.62
N GLU A 45 -5.11 -0.12 3.17
CA GLU A 45 -6.39 0.05 2.47
C GLU A 45 -6.66 1.51 2.07
N SER A 46 -6.51 2.46 2.99
CA SER A 46 -6.68 3.89 2.70
C SER A 46 -5.69 4.37 1.62
N LYS A 47 -4.46 3.89 1.68
CA LYS A 47 -3.44 4.17 0.68
C LYS A 47 -3.82 3.61 -0.69
N ALA A 48 -4.30 2.36 -0.75
CA ALA A 48 -4.73 1.73 -2.00
C ALA A 48 -5.89 2.49 -2.65
N ARG A 49 -6.89 2.90 -1.88
CA ARG A 49 -8.00 3.74 -2.37
C ARG A 49 -7.51 5.06 -2.96
N THR A 50 -6.59 5.74 -2.27
CA THR A 50 -5.96 6.97 -2.77
C THR A 50 -5.19 6.71 -4.07
N GLN A 51 -4.46 5.62 -4.16
CA GLN A 51 -3.71 5.22 -5.34
C GLN A 51 -4.62 4.91 -6.53
N ILE A 52 -5.73 4.20 -6.33
CA ILE A 52 -6.74 3.96 -7.37
C ILE A 52 -7.28 5.30 -7.90
N THR A 53 -7.59 6.25 -7.02
CA THR A 53 -8.06 7.59 -7.42
C THR A 53 -7.02 8.35 -8.23
N LEU A 54 -5.73 8.30 -7.84
CA LEU A 54 -4.64 8.94 -8.57
C LEU A 54 -4.42 8.31 -9.95
N LEU A 55 -4.45 6.99 -10.04
CA LEU A 55 -4.33 6.27 -11.32
C LEU A 55 -5.53 6.56 -12.23
N ALA A 56 -6.75 6.57 -11.68
CA ALA A 56 -7.95 6.91 -12.43
C ALA A 56 -7.88 8.32 -13.01
N ALA A 57 -7.51 9.32 -12.21
CA ALA A 57 -7.36 10.69 -12.69
C ALA A 57 -6.27 10.82 -13.78
N ALA A 58 -5.18 10.06 -13.68
CA ALA A 58 -4.15 10.03 -14.71
C ALA A 58 -4.63 9.39 -16.01
N LEU A 59 -5.43 8.31 -15.93
CA LEU A 59 -6.08 7.67 -17.07
C LEU A 59 -7.07 8.59 -17.77
N ASP A 60 -7.86 9.36 -17.02
CA ASP A 60 -8.79 10.35 -17.58
C ASP A 60 -8.01 11.46 -18.31
N ASN A 61 -6.89 11.93 -17.77
CA ASN A 61 -6.03 12.88 -18.44
C ASN A 61 -5.38 12.29 -19.70
N TYR A 62 -5.02 11.02 -19.70
CA TYR A 62 -4.53 10.31 -20.87
C TYR A 62 -5.61 10.28 -21.97
N LYS A 63 -6.84 9.85 -21.63
CA LYS A 63 -7.97 9.85 -22.55
C LYS A 63 -8.30 11.25 -23.10
N ALA A 64 -8.25 12.27 -22.26
CA ALA A 64 -8.47 13.65 -22.69
C ALA A 64 -7.41 14.13 -23.70
N THR A 65 -6.20 13.56 -23.65
CA THR A 65 -5.09 13.90 -24.56
C THR A 65 -5.15 13.08 -25.85
N TYR A 66 -5.39 11.76 -25.75
CA TYR A 66 -5.28 10.82 -26.87
C TYR A 66 -6.64 10.33 -27.41
N GLY A 67 -7.74 10.71 -26.76
CA GLY A 67 -9.11 10.32 -27.16
C GLY A 67 -9.53 8.92 -26.71
N VAL A 68 -8.60 8.08 -26.27
CA VAL A 68 -8.85 6.69 -25.84
C VAL A 68 -8.05 6.39 -24.56
N TYR A 69 -8.48 5.40 -23.82
CA TYR A 69 -7.68 4.86 -22.70
C TYR A 69 -6.56 3.95 -23.23
N PRO A 70 -5.48 3.78 -22.48
CA PRO A 70 -4.46 2.78 -22.80
C PRO A 70 -5.07 1.37 -22.91
N PRO A 71 -4.53 0.47 -23.75
CA PRO A 71 -5.02 -0.90 -23.80
C PRO A 71 -4.72 -1.65 -22.50
N GLY A 72 -5.65 -2.49 -22.05
CA GLY A 72 -5.50 -3.33 -20.85
C GLY A 72 -6.45 -4.50 -20.88
N ASP A 73 -5.97 -5.69 -20.52
CA ASP A 73 -6.74 -6.94 -20.57
C ASP A 73 -7.12 -7.49 -19.19
N GLY A 74 -6.65 -6.85 -18.11
CA GLY A 74 -6.84 -7.30 -16.72
C GLY A 74 -5.80 -8.32 -16.25
N SER A 75 -4.82 -8.66 -17.08
CA SER A 75 -3.71 -9.53 -16.69
C SER A 75 -2.74 -8.84 -15.71
N ALA A 76 -1.75 -9.58 -15.24
CA ALA A 76 -0.65 -9.02 -14.43
C ALA A 76 0.17 -7.99 -15.20
N GLU A 77 0.32 -8.21 -16.50
CA GLU A 77 1.07 -7.37 -17.44
C GLU A 77 0.41 -6.01 -17.64
N SER A 78 -0.92 -5.91 -17.50
CA SER A 78 -1.68 -4.66 -17.62
C SER A 78 -1.19 -3.55 -16.66
N SER A 79 -0.66 -3.95 -15.50
CA SER A 79 -0.03 -3.02 -14.55
C SER A 79 1.27 -2.42 -15.06
N THR A 80 2.04 -3.16 -15.86
CA THR A 80 3.25 -2.66 -16.50
C THR A 80 2.88 -1.71 -17.66
N VAL A 81 1.81 -2.03 -18.40
CA VAL A 81 1.26 -1.13 -19.43
C VAL A 81 0.84 0.20 -18.80
N LEU A 82 0.12 0.18 -17.67
CA LEU A 82 -0.22 1.41 -16.93
C LEU A 82 1.01 2.28 -16.67
N ARG A 83 2.10 1.68 -16.20
CA ARG A 83 3.34 2.42 -15.94
C ARG A 83 3.90 3.04 -17.21
N THR A 84 4.02 2.26 -18.27
CA THR A 84 4.63 2.70 -19.53
C THR A 84 3.83 3.84 -20.17
N GLU A 85 2.51 3.74 -20.14
CA GLU A 85 1.62 4.73 -20.75
C GLU A 85 1.45 6.01 -19.91
N LEU A 86 1.39 5.88 -18.59
CA LEU A 86 1.23 7.03 -17.70
C LEU A 86 2.55 7.71 -17.34
N TYR A 87 3.66 6.99 -17.45
CA TYR A 87 5.02 7.50 -17.24
C TYR A 87 5.98 6.88 -18.25
N PRO A 88 6.01 7.37 -19.50
CA PRO A 88 6.97 6.93 -20.50
C PRO A 88 8.41 7.12 -20.00
N ALA A 89 9.29 6.18 -20.28
CA ALA A 89 10.70 6.30 -19.93
C ALA A 89 11.29 7.57 -20.61
N GLN A 90 12.00 8.40 -19.85
CA GLN A 90 12.65 9.59 -20.40
C GLN A 90 13.61 9.16 -21.54
N GLY A 91 13.27 9.57 -22.76
CA GLY A 91 14.01 9.21 -23.98
C GLY A 91 13.23 8.31 -24.95
N ALA A 92 12.04 7.83 -24.58
CA ALA A 92 11.09 7.30 -25.52
C ALA A 92 10.44 8.48 -26.24
N VAL A 93 10.65 8.59 -27.52
CA VAL A 93 10.13 9.57 -28.51
C VAL A 93 9.91 11.00 -27.96
N ASP A 94 10.51 11.95 -28.63
CA ASP A 94 10.39 13.39 -28.33
C ASP A 94 8.90 13.79 -28.32
N GLY A 95 8.34 14.08 -27.13
CA GLY A 95 6.95 14.50 -26.97
C GLY A 95 6.05 13.66 -26.06
N ASP A 96 6.53 12.54 -25.51
CA ASP A 96 5.73 11.71 -24.63
C ASP A 96 5.40 12.45 -23.31
N LYS A 97 4.10 12.60 -23.09
CA LYS A 97 3.56 13.34 -21.96
C LYS A 97 3.51 12.46 -20.70
N VAL A 98 4.07 12.97 -19.61
CA VAL A 98 3.94 12.33 -18.29
C VAL A 98 2.60 12.68 -17.66
N PHE A 99 1.75 11.68 -17.42
CA PHE A 99 0.45 11.85 -16.79
C PHE A 99 0.48 11.62 -15.27
N LEU A 100 1.43 10.81 -14.79
CA LEU A 100 1.59 10.52 -13.37
C LEU A 100 3.08 10.44 -12.99
N SER A 101 3.67 11.56 -12.60
CA SER A 101 5.09 11.67 -12.27
C SER A 101 5.53 10.78 -11.08
N GLN A 102 4.61 10.42 -10.20
CA GLN A 102 4.85 9.55 -9.06
C GLN A 102 5.26 8.12 -9.46
N LEU A 103 5.00 7.69 -10.69
CA LEU A 103 5.42 6.38 -11.19
C LEU A 103 6.93 6.30 -11.48
N GLY A 104 7.58 7.44 -11.73
CA GLY A 104 8.99 7.48 -12.15
C GLY A 104 10.02 7.54 -11.02
N GLN A 105 9.62 7.88 -9.81
CA GLN A 105 10.54 8.10 -8.69
C GLN A 105 10.13 7.32 -7.45
N ALA A 106 11.13 6.89 -6.67
CA ALA A 106 10.88 6.34 -5.34
C ALA A 106 10.21 7.39 -4.46
N ASN A 107 9.00 7.11 -4.01
CA ASN A 107 8.17 8.04 -3.25
C ASN A 107 7.35 7.35 -2.15
N SER A 108 6.58 8.12 -1.41
CA SER A 108 5.69 7.63 -0.35
C SER A 108 4.62 6.65 -0.84
N GLN A 109 4.30 6.65 -2.14
CA GLN A 109 3.36 5.70 -2.73
C GLN A 109 3.98 4.30 -2.90
N GLY A 110 5.31 4.18 -2.96
CA GLY A 110 6.00 2.91 -3.18
C GLY A 110 6.04 2.48 -4.65
N TRP A 111 5.86 3.42 -5.57
CA TRP A 111 5.78 3.16 -7.03
C TRP A 111 7.09 3.39 -7.79
N GLY A 112 8.13 3.86 -7.12
CA GLY A 112 9.41 4.12 -7.78
C GLY A 112 10.02 2.88 -8.42
N GLY A 113 10.64 3.05 -9.60
CA GLY A 113 11.36 2.01 -10.31
C GLY A 113 10.74 1.61 -11.65
N THR A 114 11.06 0.40 -12.10
CA THR A 114 10.58 -0.23 -13.34
C THR A 114 9.65 -1.40 -13.01
N GLY A 115 8.82 -1.82 -13.97
CA GLY A 115 7.92 -2.97 -13.82
C GLY A 115 6.50 -2.59 -13.37
N PRO A 116 5.73 -3.53 -12.81
CA PRO A 116 4.33 -3.33 -12.52
C PRO A 116 4.09 -2.25 -11.45
N VAL A 117 2.92 -1.61 -11.50
CA VAL A 117 2.46 -0.68 -10.45
C VAL A 117 1.94 -1.50 -9.29
N LEU A 118 2.75 -1.66 -8.25
CA LEU A 118 2.41 -2.47 -7.09
C LEU A 118 1.37 -1.76 -6.21
N ASP A 119 0.46 -2.55 -5.64
CA ASP A 119 -0.41 -2.08 -4.57
C ASP A 119 0.33 -1.97 -3.22
N PRO A 120 -0.22 -1.32 -2.20
CA PRO A 120 0.45 -1.15 -0.92
C PRO A 120 0.47 -2.42 -0.06
N PHE A 121 -0.36 -3.41 -0.38
CA PHE A 121 -0.39 -4.67 0.32
C PHE A 121 0.87 -5.50 0.01
N LYS A 122 1.43 -6.15 1.03
CA LYS A 122 2.67 -6.92 0.89
C LYS A 122 2.42 -8.41 0.65
N ASN A 123 1.28 -8.73 0.12
CA ASN A 123 0.85 -10.09 -0.20
C ASN A 123 1.40 -10.57 -1.53
N ILE A 124 1.20 -11.86 -1.76
CA ILE A 124 1.51 -12.54 -3.02
C ILE A 124 0.21 -12.75 -3.77
N ASP A 125 0.18 -12.31 -5.01
CA ASP A 125 -0.91 -12.55 -5.94
C ASP A 125 -1.10 -14.05 -6.17
N SER A 126 -2.29 -14.56 -5.91
CA SER A 126 -2.61 -15.99 -5.99
C SER A 126 -2.50 -16.57 -7.40
N LYS A 127 -2.58 -15.73 -8.44
CA LYS A 127 -2.49 -16.15 -9.85
C LYS A 127 -1.07 -16.17 -10.39
N THR A 128 -0.21 -15.25 -9.93
CA THR A 128 1.12 -15.07 -10.51
C THR A 128 2.25 -15.49 -9.61
N SER A 129 1.97 -15.78 -8.34
CA SER A 129 2.98 -16.03 -7.29
C SER A 129 4.02 -14.91 -7.15
N ALA A 130 3.72 -13.72 -7.69
CA ALA A 130 4.50 -12.51 -7.57
C ALA A 130 3.85 -11.54 -6.57
N ARG A 131 4.54 -10.46 -6.21
CA ARG A 131 3.95 -9.42 -5.38
C ARG A 131 2.74 -8.80 -6.07
N SER A 132 1.66 -8.60 -5.31
CA SER A 132 0.41 -8.05 -5.82
C SER A 132 0.60 -6.67 -6.47
N ALA A 133 -0.05 -6.49 -7.62
CA ALA A 133 -0.03 -5.29 -8.43
C ALA A 133 -1.45 -4.93 -8.85
N TYR A 134 -1.68 -3.66 -9.14
CA TYR A 134 -2.96 -3.23 -9.68
C TYR A 134 -3.28 -3.94 -10.98
N ARG A 135 -4.54 -4.29 -11.16
CA ARG A 135 -5.08 -4.83 -12.41
C ARG A 135 -5.81 -3.74 -13.16
N TYR A 136 -5.69 -3.76 -14.46
CA TYR A 136 -6.29 -2.76 -15.32
C TYR A 136 -6.87 -3.40 -16.58
N ARG A 137 -8.10 -3.00 -16.95
CA ARG A 137 -8.75 -3.43 -18.18
C ARG A 137 -9.45 -2.26 -18.85
N SER A 138 -9.26 -2.12 -20.14
CA SER A 138 -9.96 -1.16 -20.98
C SER A 138 -10.23 -1.76 -22.35
N PRO A 139 -11.53 -1.76 -22.82
CA PRO A 139 -12.71 -1.30 -22.09
C PRO A 139 -13.00 -2.16 -20.86
N GLY A 140 -13.60 -1.58 -19.81
CA GLY A 140 -13.99 -2.28 -18.60
C GLY A 140 -15.11 -3.29 -18.83
N VAL A 141 -15.21 -4.28 -17.95
CA VAL A 141 -16.35 -5.22 -17.89
C VAL A 141 -17.41 -4.69 -16.92
N ASN A 142 -16.97 -4.07 -15.83
CA ASN A 142 -17.86 -3.45 -14.84
C ASN A 142 -18.20 -2.00 -15.25
N ASN A 143 -17.22 -1.26 -15.75
CA ASN A 143 -17.37 0.09 -16.30
C ASN A 143 -17.26 0.03 -17.85
N VAL A 144 -18.29 -0.42 -18.53
CA VAL A 144 -18.26 -0.73 -19.99
C VAL A 144 -17.85 0.45 -20.88
N SER A 145 -18.21 1.68 -20.50
CA SER A 145 -17.84 2.91 -21.23
C SER A 145 -16.52 3.51 -20.79
N ASP A 146 -15.85 2.85 -19.87
CA ASP A 146 -14.70 3.35 -19.14
C ASP A 146 -13.65 2.23 -18.97
N PHE A 147 -12.98 2.18 -17.84
CA PHE A 147 -12.00 1.16 -17.52
C PHE A 147 -12.31 0.54 -16.15
N ASP A 148 -11.83 -0.67 -15.94
CA ASP A 148 -11.78 -1.33 -14.65
C ASP A 148 -10.36 -1.27 -14.10
N LEU A 149 -10.22 -0.80 -12.84
CA LEU A 149 -8.96 -0.72 -12.11
C LEU A 149 -9.17 -1.28 -10.70
N TRP A 150 -8.38 -2.29 -10.31
CA TRP A 150 -8.57 -2.93 -9.02
C TRP A 150 -7.28 -3.49 -8.41
N SER A 151 -7.31 -3.74 -7.10
CA SER A 151 -6.34 -4.51 -6.33
C SER A 151 -7.02 -5.72 -5.70
N PHE A 152 -6.31 -6.82 -5.54
CA PHE A 152 -6.78 -8.03 -4.89
C PHE A 152 -6.83 -7.93 -3.35
N GLY A 153 -6.64 -6.73 -2.79
CA GLY A 153 -6.75 -6.51 -1.37
C GLY A 153 -5.63 -7.15 -0.54
N GLU A 154 -5.94 -7.43 0.73
CA GLU A 154 -4.98 -7.95 1.70
C GLU A 154 -4.68 -9.45 1.49
N ASP A 155 -5.66 -10.21 1.03
CA ASP A 155 -5.52 -11.67 0.86
C ASP A 155 -4.84 -12.06 -0.46
N GLY A 156 -4.74 -11.15 -1.43
CA GLY A 156 -4.14 -11.38 -2.75
C GLY A 156 -4.96 -12.29 -3.66
N VAL A 157 -6.26 -12.47 -3.37
CA VAL A 157 -7.17 -13.33 -4.12
C VAL A 157 -8.25 -12.50 -4.78
N GLU A 158 -8.36 -12.60 -6.12
CA GLU A 158 -9.36 -11.88 -6.88
C GLU A 158 -10.79 -12.39 -6.60
N GLY A 159 -11.73 -11.46 -6.46
CA GLY A 159 -13.15 -11.75 -6.27
C GLY A 159 -13.57 -11.89 -4.81
N THR A 160 -12.74 -11.48 -3.88
CA THR A 160 -13.04 -11.51 -2.44
C THR A 160 -13.63 -10.18 -1.95
N GLY A 161 -13.98 -10.13 -0.67
CA GLY A 161 -14.64 -8.96 -0.08
C GLY A 161 -13.70 -7.79 0.20
N ASP A 162 -12.40 -8.01 0.20
CA ASP A 162 -11.36 -7.01 0.45
C ASP A 162 -10.74 -6.43 -0.83
N ASP A 163 -11.18 -6.89 -2.01
CA ASP A 163 -10.83 -6.26 -3.29
C ASP A 163 -11.21 -4.77 -3.30
N LEU A 164 -10.29 -3.93 -3.72
CA LEU A 164 -10.51 -2.51 -3.91
C LEU A 164 -10.65 -2.21 -5.39
N THR A 165 -11.75 -1.57 -5.78
CA THR A 165 -12.15 -1.36 -7.17
C THR A 165 -12.49 0.11 -7.43
N ASN A 166 -12.40 0.56 -8.70
CA ASN A 166 -12.90 1.87 -9.13
C ASN A 166 -14.40 1.86 -9.48
N TRP A 167 -15.06 0.70 -9.40
CA TRP A 167 -16.51 0.58 -9.61
C TRP A 167 -17.23 0.23 -8.32
N THR A 168 -18.56 0.47 -8.30
CA THR A 168 -19.43 0.08 -7.19
C THR A 168 -19.78 -1.40 -7.31
N LYS A 169 -19.55 -2.16 -6.24
CA LYS A 169 -19.96 -3.57 -6.13
C LYS A 169 -21.43 -3.70 -5.78
#